data_a277cec0ee24319910339ef0d26264c8
#
_entry.id   a277cec0ee24319910339ef0d26264c8
#
_cell.length_a   1.000
_cell.length_b   1.000
_cell.length_c   1.000
_cell.angle_alpha   90.00
_cell.angle_beta   90.00
_cell.angle_gamma   90.00
#
_symmetry.space_group_name_H-M   'P 1'
#
loop_
_entity.id
_entity.type
_entity.pdbx_description
1 polymer ?
#
loop_
_entity_poly.entity_id
_entity_poly.type
_entity_poly.pdbx_seq_one_letter_code
_entity_poly.pdbx_strand_id
1 'polypeptide(L)'
;MAGAPGLGSAFAVRVWLLLLLCVAMPAGAEPERVTVGSYLRNVEAIDLDQNAYHVSAVLWFKWKGERDPTKSLRFVNLLEAWALTQVPVYEEPLTLPDGSRYQRLLVEGRFFHKFALGTFPLDWQKVMLELEDTQRGAEQLVFELDPSSGVVPELSVPGWVVKAPIVEEKRVEVPGSFGLAGKLEHSRVRFGVLLQRPLRVLFTTMLPPILLVLMCCWFVFFLKPVHVEARVGTVITALLTIVFLQLAFTDDLPYLGSTVLLDQLFNLSYVVITAILFECVTVTRLFDKAQTLEAKLAALVETEKVKAEAELVMVRGRVESLDARSRRWFPVVYLLGCALIIFFARGPEVFSIPL
;
A
#
# COMPACT_ATOMS: atom_id res chain seq x y z
N MET A 1 -84.87 -22.20 41.67
CA MET A 1 -83.43 -22.50 41.81
C MET A 1 -82.76 -22.08 40.50
N ALA A 2 -82.11 -20.93 40.50
CA ALA A 2 -81.50 -20.38 39.32
C ALA A 2 -79.97 -20.74 39.38
N GLY A 3 -79.46 -21.42 38.33
CA GLY A 3 -78.04 -21.76 38.17
C GLY A 3 -77.29 -20.60 37.57
N ALA A 4 -76.18 -20.22 38.20
CA ALA A 4 -75.31 -19.18 37.76
C ALA A 4 -74.46 -19.60 36.51
N PRO A 5 -74.19 -18.75 35.52
CA PRO A 5 -73.37 -19.08 34.40
C PRO A 5 -71.88 -19.02 34.80
N GLY A 6 -71.14 -20.06 34.39
CA GLY A 6 -69.77 -20.31 34.78
C GLY A 6 -68.76 -19.26 34.31
N LEU A 7 -67.91 -18.86 35.22
CA LEU A 7 -66.73 -17.94 35.07
C LEU A 7 -65.62 -18.48 34.11
N GLY A 8 -65.74 -19.71 33.56
CA GLY A 8 -64.72 -20.33 32.75
C GLY A 8 -64.64 -19.82 31.28
N SER A 9 -65.76 -19.35 30.69
CA SER A 9 -65.74 -18.95 29.29
C SER A 9 -65.13 -17.56 29.03
N ALA A 10 -65.28 -16.65 29.96
CA ALA A 10 -64.74 -15.29 29.83
C ALA A 10 -63.18 -15.24 29.99
N PHE A 11 -62.65 -16.19 30.80
CA PHE A 11 -61.19 -16.30 31.00
C PHE A 11 -60.52 -16.93 29.73
N ALA A 12 -61.15 -17.97 29.17
CA ALA A 12 -60.62 -18.60 27.95
C ALA A 12 -60.63 -17.63 26.76
N VAL A 13 -61.68 -16.82 26.56
CA VAL A 13 -61.75 -15.82 25.49
C VAL A 13 -60.71 -14.70 25.67
N ARG A 14 -60.45 -14.28 26.90
CA ARG A 14 -59.39 -13.28 27.16
C ARG A 14 -58.00 -13.82 26.97
N VAL A 15 -57.71 -15.08 27.27
CA VAL A 15 -56.42 -15.73 27.00
C VAL A 15 -56.20 -15.90 25.49
N TRP A 16 -57.24 -16.27 24.72
CA TRP A 16 -57.17 -16.34 23.26
C TRP A 16 -57.01 -14.98 22.58
N LEU A 17 -57.62 -13.92 23.09
CA LEU A 17 -57.43 -12.54 22.60
C LEU A 17 -56.02 -12.02 22.94
N LEU A 18 -55.43 -12.36 24.10
CA LEU A 18 -54.04 -12.03 24.43
C LEU A 18 -53.05 -12.83 23.60
N LEU A 19 -53.31 -14.11 23.28
CA LEU A 19 -52.49 -14.92 22.40
C LEU A 19 -52.53 -14.42 20.93
N LEU A 20 -53.69 -13.93 20.47
CA LEU A 20 -53.83 -13.30 19.16
C LEU A 20 -53.14 -11.93 19.07
N LEU A 21 -53.07 -11.17 20.17
CA LEU A 21 -52.31 -9.92 20.22
C LEU A 21 -50.79 -10.16 20.25
N CYS A 22 -50.29 -11.29 20.79
CA CYS A 22 -48.87 -11.64 20.77
C CYS A 22 -48.37 -12.17 19.39
N VAL A 23 -49.26 -12.52 18.45
CA VAL A 23 -48.87 -13.03 17.11
C VAL A 23 -48.74 -11.91 16.07
N ALA A 24 -49.22 -10.70 16.37
CA ALA A 24 -48.99 -9.53 15.53
C ALA A 24 -47.67 -8.82 15.88
N MET A 25 -46.53 -9.55 15.88
CA MET A 25 -45.25 -8.89 15.60
C MET A 25 -45.34 -8.34 14.17
N PRO A 26 -45.17 -7.04 13.95
CA PRO A 26 -45.05 -6.54 12.59
C PRO A 26 -43.91 -7.30 11.94
N ALA A 27 -44.20 -8.11 10.92
CA ALA A 27 -43.20 -8.62 9.99
C ALA A 27 -42.45 -7.39 9.55
N GLY A 28 -41.16 -7.29 9.91
CA GLY A 28 -40.32 -6.17 9.53
C GLY A 28 -40.48 -6.00 8.02
N ALA A 29 -40.85 -4.80 7.58
CA ALA A 29 -40.98 -4.52 6.15
C ALA A 29 -39.67 -4.93 5.48
N GLU A 30 -39.75 -5.69 4.39
CA GLU A 30 -38.54 -6.04 3.64
C GLU A 30 -37.81 -4.76 3.25
N PRO A 31 -36.46 -4.72 3.37
CA PRO A 31 -35.70 -3.54 3.01
C PRO A 31 -35.89 -3.19 1.53
N GLU A 32 -36.03 -1.90 1.25
CA GLU A 32 -36.06 -1.39 -0.12
C GLU A 32 -34.77 -1.77 -0.85
N ARG A 33 -34.87 -2.43 -1.99
CA ARG A 33 -33.74 -2.82 -2.81
C ARG A 33 -33.46 -1.77 -3.86
N VAL A 34 -32.22 -1.26 -3.88
CA VAL A 34 -31.75 -0.28 -4.84
C VAL A 34 -30.60 -0.90 -5.63
N THR A 35 -30.83 -1.18 -6.90
CA THR A 35 -29.76 -1.62 -7.80
C THR A 35 -28.88 -0.44 -8.15
N VAL A 36 -27.57 -0.57 -7.88
CA VAL A 36 -26.57 0.48 -8.12
C VAL A 36 -25.51 -0.04 -9.06
N GLY A 37 -25.22 0.74 -10.11
CA GLY A 37 -24.13 0.45 -11.00
C GLY A 37 -23.18 1.63 -11.14
N SER A 38 -21.96 1.34 -11.56
CA SER A 38 -20.91 2.33 -11.76
C SER A 38 -20.13 2.07 -13.04
N TYR A 39 -19.80 3.16 -13.73
CA TYR A 39 -18.88 3.17 -14.84
C TYR A 39 -17.79 4.19 -14.58
N LEU A 40 -16.62 3.73 -14.14
CA LEU A 40 -15.45 4.56 -13.89
C LEU A 40 -14.89 5.07 -15.21
N ARG A 41 -14.83 6.39 -15.34
CA ARG A 41 -14.38 7.09 -16.56
C ARG A 41 -12.90 7.44 -16.48
N ASN A 42 -12.49 7.95 -15.32
CA ASN A 42 -11.10 8.40 -15.09
C ASN A 42 -10.69 8.20 -13.64
N VAL A 43 -9.40 7.91 -13.43
CA VAL A 43 -8.72 7.92 -12.15
C VAL A 43 -7.39 8.64 -12.37
N GLU A 44 -7.18 9.74 -11.68
CA GLU A 44 -5.99 10.58 -11.87
C GLU A 44 -5.55 11.23 -10.57
N ALA A 45 -4.46 12.01 -10.62
CA ALA A 45 -3.92 12.77 -9.50
C ALA A 45 -3.78 11.90 -8.22
N ILE A 46 -3.20 10.70 -8.38
CA ILE A 46 -2.89 9.83 -7.24
C ILE A 46 -1.76 10.50 -6.45
N ASP A 47 -2.10 10.99 -5.27
CA ASP A 47 -1.22 11.69 -4.34
C ASP A 47 -0.99 10.79 -3.13
N LEU A 48 0.20 10.21 -3.06
CA LEU A 48 0.55 9.27 -2.00
C LEU A 48 0.71 9.97 -0.66
N ASP A 49 1.27 11.18 -0.65
CA ASP A 49 1.52 11.96 0.56
C ASP A 49 0.21 12.37 1.24
N GLN A 50 -0.76 12.86 0.47
CA GLN A 50 -2.07 13.25 0.99
C GLN A 50 -3.06 12.08 1.11
N ASN A 51 -2.66 10.86 0.74
CA ASN A 51 -3.54 9.69 0.71
C ASN A 51 -4.82 9.94 -0.10
N ALA A 52 -4.69 10.57 -1.27
CA ALA A 52 -5.80 11.05 -2.06
C ALA A 52 -5.68 10.68 -3.55
N TYR A 53 -6.80 10.69 -4.24
CA TYR A 53 -6.89 10.52 -5.67
C TYR A 53 -8.16 11.17 -6.21
N HIS A 54 -8.16 11.53 -7.48
CA HIS A 54 -9.31 12.11 -8.15
C HIS A 54 -10.00 11.06 -9.03
N VAL A 55 -11.33 11.00 -8.98
CA VAL A 55 -12.14 10.07 -9.77
C VAL A 55 -13.27 10.81 -10.48
N SER A 56 -13.48 10.45 -11.75
CA SER A 56 -14.68 10.76 -12.50
C SER A 56 -15.41 9.46 -12.84
N ALA A 57 -16.70 9.39 -12.50
CA ALA A 57 -17.54 8.22 -12.69
C ALA A 57 -18.98 8.58 -13.11
N VAL A 58 -19.64 7.63 -13.75
CA VAL A 58 -21.07 7.64 -13.95
C VAL A 58 -21.66 6.60 -13.04
N LEU A 59 -22.59 6.98 -12.18
CA LEU A 59 -23.36 6.09 -11.34
C LEU A 59 -24.79 6.04 -11.83
N TRP A 60 -25.44 4.88 -11.74
CA TRP A 60 -26.87 4.75 -11.99
C TRP A 60 -27.53 3.98 -10.89
N PHE A 61 -28.79 4.36 -10.66
CA PHE A 61 -29.63 3.82 -9.59
C PHE A 61 -30.97 3.39 -10.18
N LYS A 62 -31.42 2.20 -9.80
CA LYS A 62 -32.72 1.66 -10.16
C LYS A 62 -33.41 1.17 -8.89
N TRP A 63 -34.65 1.65 -8.64
CA TRP A 63 -35.36 1.32 -7.40
C TRP A 63 -36.87 1.28 -7.63
N LYS A 64 -37.60 0.63 -6.70
CA LYS A 64 -39.06 0.65 -6.63
C LYS A 64 -39.43 1.37 -5.34
N GLY A 65 -40.08 2.49 -5.41
CA GLY A 65 -40.44 3.28 -4.24
C GLY A 65 -40.57 4.76 -4.58
N GLU A 66 -41.12 5.53 -3.66
CA GLU A 66 -41.32 6.95 -3.87
C GLU A 66 -40.10 7.78 -3.55
N ARG A 67 -39.26 7.31 -2.60
CA ARG A 67 -38.08 8.04 -2.15
C ARG A 67 -36.94 7.85 -3.13
N ASP A 68 -36.34 8.96 -3.49
CA ASP A 68 -35.16 8.99 -4.36
C ASP A 68 -33.88 8.73 -3.52
N PRO A 69 -33.20 7.59 -3.71
CA PRO A 69 -31.99 7.25 -2.95
C PRO A 69 -30.80 8.18 -3.28
N THR A 70 -30.82 8.86 -4.41
CA THR A 70 -29.72 9.74 -4.82
C THR A 70 -29.66 11.02 -3.97
N LYS A 71 -30.76 11.41 -3.32
CA LYS A 71 -30.82 12.60 -2.45
C LYS A 71 -30.21 12.39 -1.07
N SER A 72 -30.13 11.15 -0.60
CA SER A 72 -29.53 10.77 0.68
C SER A 72 -28.19 10.02 0.51
N LEU A 73 -27.68 9.98 -0.72
CA LEU A 73 -26.41 9.33 -1.04
C LEU A 73 -25.23 10.07 -0.42
N ARG A 74 -24.31 9.31 0.17
CA ARG A 74 -23.04 9.80 0.71
C ARG A 74 -21.88 8.98 0.16
N PHE A 75 -20.80 9.67 -0.18
CA PHE A 75 -19.51 9.06 -0.44
C PHE A 75 -18.72 9.01 0.86
N VAL A 76 -18.49 7.81 1.38
CA VAL A 76 -17.88 7.60 2.70
C VAL A 76 -16.45 8.06 2.77
N ASN A 77 -15.73 7.88 1.68
CA ASN A 77 -14.32 8.23 1.56
C ASN A 77 -14.08 9.55 0.81
N LEU A 78 -15.08 10.42 0.72
CA LEU A 78 -14.91 11.76 0.15
C LEU A 78 -13.95 12.58 1.01
N LEU A 79 -12.91 13.14 0.40
CA LEU A 79 -11.93 13.95 1.10
C LEU A 79 -12.36 15.42 1.18
N GLU A 80 -12.86 15.95 0.08
CA GLU A 80 -13.20 17.36 -0.07
C GLU A 80 -14.65 17.53 -0.48
N ALA A 81 -15.55 17.71 0.48
CA ALA A 81 -16.98 17.82 0.22
C ALA A 81 -17.36 19.04 -0.66
N TRP A 82 -16.60 20.13 -0.57
CA TRP A 82 -16.79 21.34 -1.36
C TRP A 82 -16.35 21.19 -2.82
N ALA A 83 -15.48 20.23 -3.12
CA ALA A 83 -14.98 19.94 -4.46
C ALA A 83 -15.74 18.78 -5.15
N LEU A 84 -16.75 18.22 -4.50
CA LEU A 84 -17.57 17.17 -5.09
C LEU A 84 -18.53 17.77 -6.13
N THR A 85 -18.41 17.32 -7.36
CA THR A 85 -19.39 17.52 -8.41
C THR A 85 -20.30 16.31 -8.48
N GLN A 86 -21.58 16.50 -8.22
CA GLN A 86 -22.61 15.47 -8.34
C GLN A 86 -23.79 16.03 -9.13
N VAL A 87 -23.88 15.66 -10.40
CA VAL A 87 -24.89 16.20 -11.32
C VAL A 87 -25.83 15.09 -11.77
N PRO A 88 -27.14 15.21 -11.48
CA PRO A 88 -28.13 14.29 -12.03
C PRO A 88 -28.26 14.52 -13.55
N VAL A 89 -28.32 13.42 -14.32
CA VAL A 89 -28.48 13.49 -15.79
C VAL A 89 -29.91 13.81 -16.17
N TYR A 90 -30.86 13.41 -15.35
CA TYR A 90 -32.31 13.71 -15.55
C TYR A 90 -32.78 14.62 -14.42
N GLU A 91 -33.58 15.65 -14.73
CA GLU A 91 -34.15 16.56 -13.72
C GLU A 91 -35.02 15.78 -12.73
N GLU A 92 -35.81 14.82 -13.24
CA GLU A 92 -36.57 13.88 -12.43
C GLU A 92 -36.23 12.44 -12.86
N PRO A 93 -36.27 11.47 -11.92
CA PRO A 93 -36.00 10.07 -12.22
C PRO A 93 -36.96 9.55 -13.30
N LEU A 94 -36.44 8.83 -14.29
CA LEU A 94 -37.24 8.20 -15.33
C LEU A 94 -38.01 7.03 -14.74
N THR A 95 -39.28 6.87 -15.16
CA THR A 95 -40.05 5.67 -14.86
C THR A 95 -39.86 4.67 -16.00
N LEU A 96 -39.33 3.48 -15.65
CA LEU A 96 -39.13 2.38 -16.60
C LEU A 96 -40.41 1.57 -16.84
N PRO A 97 -40.46 0.77 -17.91
CA PRO A 97 -41.65 -0.03 -18.23
C PRO A 97 -42.07 -1.04 -17.16
N ASP A 98 -41.11 -1.47 -16.29
CA ASP A 98 -41.33 -2.37 -15.15
C ASP A 98 -41.83 -1.66 -13.89
N GLY A 99 -42.10 -0.35 -13.98
CA GLY A 99 -42.53 0.52 -12.88
C GLY A 99 -41.42 0.94 -11.93
N SER A 100 -40.16 0.54 -12.18
CA SER A 100 -39.02 1.03 -11.41
C SER A 100 -38.62 2.45 -11.83
N ARG A 101 -38.03 3.19 -10.90
CA ARG A 101 -37.44 4.51 -11.16
C ARG A 101 -35.97 4.35 -11.48
N TYR A 102 -35.45 5.21 -12.33
CA TYR A 102 -34.07 5.22 -12.78
C TYR A 102 -33.50 6.62 -12.75
N GLN A 103 -32.32 6.78 -12.13
CA GLN A 103 -31.55 8.03 -12.16
C GLN A 103 -30.10 7.73 -12.44
N ARG A 104 -29.45 8.64 -13.13
CA ARG A 104 -28.02 8.59 -13.44
C ARG A 104 -27.33 9.85 -12.94
N LEU A 105 -26.20 9.66 -12.24
CA LEU A 105 -25.39 10.74 -11.70
C LEU A 105 -24.03 10.78 -12.39
N LEU A 106 -23.59 11.96 -12.75
CA LEU A 106 -22.18 12.25 -13.06
C LEU A 106 -21.51 12.67 -11.75
N VAL A 107 -20.45 11.97 -11.38
CA VAL A 107 -19.72 12.20 -10.13
C VAL A 107 -18.26 12.48 -10.45
N GLU A 108 -17.75 13.55 -9.87
CA GLU A 108 -16.35 13.92 -9.97
C GLU A 108 -15.90 14.53 -8.65
N GLY A 109 -14.75 14.04 -8.12
CA GLY A 109 -14.27 14.52 -6.84
C GLY A 109 -12.96 13.88 -6.41
N ARG A 110 -12.48 14.36 -5.25
CA ARG A 110 -11.26 13.87 -4.61
C ARG A 110 -11.59 12.98 -3.43
N PHE A 111 -11.01 11.78 -3.42
CA PHE A 111 -11.34 10.74 -2.47
C PHE A 111 -10.12 10.32 -1.67
N PHE A 112 -10.34 9.93 -0.42
CA PHE A 112 -9.33 9.41 0.48
C PHE A 112 -9.11 7.91 0.26
N HIS A 113 -7.84 7.51 0.27
CA HIS A 113 -7.44 6.12 0.35
C HIS A 113 -6.12 5.99 1.10
N LYS A 114 -6.10 5.15 2.13
CA LYS A 114 -4.85 4.83 2.82
C LYS A 114 -4.03 3.85 1.97
N PHE A 115 -3.02 4.35 1.28
CA PHE A 115 -2.15 3.54 0.43
C PHE A 115 -1.32 2.55 1.24
N ALA A 116 -1.31 1.28 0.82
CA ALA A 116 -0.49 0.23 1.41
C ALA A 116 0.91 0.25 0.78
N LEU A 117 1.84 1.00 1.36
CA LEU A 117 3.16 1.26 0.80
C LEU A 117 4.28 0.36 1.35
N GLY A 118 3.98 -0.63 2.18
CA GLY A 118 4.99 -1.52 2.77
C GLY A 118 5.89 -2.23 1.76
N THR A 119 5.36 -2.55 0.58
CA THR A 119 6.10 -3.17 -0.53
C THR A 119 6.54 -2.18 -1.61
N PHE A 120 6.42 -0.86 -1.36
CA PHE A 120 6.84 0.16 -2.33
C PHE A 120 8.29 -0.06 -2.78
N PRO A 121 8.59 -0.05 -4.09
CA PRO A 121 7.75 0.28 -5.25
C PRO A 121 7.11 -0.93 -5.97
N LEU A 122 6.88 -2.03 -5.29
CA LEU A 122 6.23 -3.24 -5.83
C LEU A 122 4.78 -3.38 -5.37
N ASP A 123 4.14 -2.27 -5.04
CA ASP A 123 2.86 -2.18 -4.37
C ASP A 123 1.66 -2.33 -5.32
N TRP A 124 0.56 -2.79 -4.71
CA TRP A 124 -0.77 -2.87 -5.31
C TRP A 124 -1.71 -1.96 -4.52
N GLN A 125 -2.58 -1.22 -5.22
CA GLN A 125 -3.51 -0.30 -4.60
C GLN A 125 -4.94 -0.54 -5.07
N LYS A 126 -5.89 -0.50 -4.14
CA LYS A 126 -7.32 -0.59 -4.42
C LYS A 126 -7.93 0.81 -4.32
N VAL A 127 -8.13 1.46 -5.45
CA VAL A 127 -8.74 2.80 -5.52
C VAL A 127 -10.24 2.65 -5.71
N MET A 128 -11.06 3.09 -4.74
CA MET A 128 -12.49 2.77 -4.70
C MET A 128 -13.35 3.97 -4.30
N LEU A 129 -14.49 4.14 -4.95
CA LEU A 129 -15.61 4.95 -4.47
C LEU A 129 -16.45 4.12 -3.50
N GLU A 130 -16.70 4.61 -2.30
CA GLU A 130 -17.54 3.96 -1.30
C GLU A 130 -18.82 4.77 -1.08
N LEU A 131 -19.97 4.14 -1.32
CA LEU A 131 -21.28 4.77 -1.25
C LEU A 131 -22.15 4.11 -0.19
N GLU A 132 -22.90 4.94 0.55
CA GLU A 132 -23.96 4.49 1.46
C GLU A 132 -25.11 5.51 1.52
N ASP A 133 -26.26 5.09 2.05
CA ASP A 133 -27.35 6.00 2.37
C ASP A 133 -27.14 6.62 3.75
N THR A 134 -27.31 7.94 3.88
CA THR A 134 -27.11 8.66 5.15
C THR A 134 -28.26 8.53 6.12
N GLN A 135 -29.47 8.23 5.63
CA GLN A 135 -30.71 8.31 6.39
C GLN A 135 -31.24 6.93 6.78
N ARG A 136 -30.95 5.91 5.96
CA ARG A 136 -31.54 4.58 6.06
C ARG A 136 -30.47 3.54 6.37
N GLY A 137 -30.71 2.76 7.42
CA GLY A 137 -29.88 1.59 7.71
C GLY A 137 -30.18 0.41 6.78
N ALA A 138 -29.38 -0.63 6.87
CA ALA A 138 -29.49 -1.85 6.06
C ALA A 138 -30.82 -2.62 6.28
N GLU A 139 -31.54 -2.33 7.37
CA GLU A 139 -32.89 -2.87 7.61
C GLU A 139 -33.98 -2.19 6.77
N GLN A 140 -33.70 -0.98 6.27
CA GLN A 140 -34.63 -0.18 5.49
C GLN A 140 -34.27 -0.07 4.02
N LEU A 141 -32.94 -0.06 3.71
CA LEU A 141 -32.43 0.03 2.35
C LEU A 141 -31.19 -0.85 2.17
N VAL A 142 -31.21 -1.66 1.11
CA VAL A 142 -30.08 -2.48 0.69
C VAL A 142 -29.69 -2.09 -0.73
N PHE A 143 -28.44 -1.73 -0.92
CA PHE A 143 -27.87 -1.59 -2.25
C PHE A 143 -27.49 -2.97 -2.81
N GLU A 144 -27.91 -3.23 -4.04
CA GLU A 144 -27.55 -4.41 -4.83
C GLU A 144 -26.69 -3.96 -6.02
N LEU A 145 -25.69 -4.75 -6.36
CA LEU A 145 -24.81 -4.43 -7.46
C LEU A 145 -25.46 -4.71 -8.81
N ASP A 146 -25.34 -3.76 -9.73
CA ASP A 146 -25.68 -4.00 -11.13
C ASP A 146 -24.52 -4.77 -11.80
N PRO A 147 -24.76 -5.96 -12.38
CA PRO A 147 -23.74 -6.75 -13.06
C PRO A 147 -23.07 -6.04 -14.25
N SER A 148 -23.71 -5.00 -14.80
CA SER A 148 -23.13 -4.19 -15.89
C SER A 148 -22.13 -3.13 -15.42
N SER A 149 -21.86 -3.08 -14.12
CA SER A 149 -20.85 -2.19 -13.55
C SER A 149 -19.45 -2.50 -14.09
N GLY A 150 -18.67 -1.47 -14.34
CA GLY A 150 -17.33 -1.66 -14.90
C GLY A 150 -16.51 -0.39 -14.98
N VAL A 151 -15.51 -0.45 -15.84
CA VAL A 151 -14.59 0.66 -16.13
C VAL A 151 -14.53 0.90 -17.63
N VAL A 152 -14.17 2.10 -18.02
CA VAL A 152 -13.88 2.40 -19.44
C VAL A 152 -12.80 1.45 -19.95
N PRO A 153 -12.98 0.78 -21.11
CA PRO A 153 -11.96 -0.15 -21.65
C PRO A 153 -10.58 0.48 -21.83
N GLU A 154 -10.54 1.79 -22.07
CA GLU A 154 -9.33 2.58 -22.31
C GLU A 154 -8.81 3.25 -21.03
N LEU A 155 -9.30 2.85 -19.84
CA LEU A 155 -8.87 3.45 -18.60
C LEU A 155 -7.36 3.35 -18.43
N SER A 156 -6.70 4.49 -18.45
CA SER A 156 -5.26 4.62 -18.23
C SER A 156 -5.02 5.50 -17.02
N VAL A 157 -4.22 5.00 -16.09
CA VAL A 157 -3.83 5.73 -14.89
C VAL A 157 -2.34 6.01 -14.96
N PRO A 158 -1.92 7.28 -15.06
CA PRO A 158 -0.50 7.62 -15.19
C PRO A 158 0.34 7.01 -14.06
N GLY A 159 1.41 6.32 -14.42
CA GLY A 159 2.30 5.66 -13.46
C GLY A 159 1.83 4.31 -12.92
N TRP A 160 0.64 3.81 -13.34
CA TRP A 160 0.05 2.57 -12.85
C TRP A 160 -0.44 1.66 -13.98
N VAL A 161 -0.53 0.38 -13.68
CA VAL A 161 -1.15 -0.62 -14.56
C VAL A 161 -2.51 -1.00 -13.96
N VAL A 162 -3.57 -0.75 -14.70
CA VAL A 162 -4.93 -1.19 -14.32
C VAL A 162 -5.02 -2.69 -14.51
N LYS A 163 -5.44 -3.43 -13.47
CA LYS A 163 -5.51 -4.90 -13.46
C LYS A 163 -6.92 -5.44 -13.58
N ALA A 164 -7.79 -4.99 -12.69
CA ALA A 164 -9.17 -5.47 -12.65
C ALA A 164 -10.10 -4.41 -12.08
N PRO A 165 -11.36 -4.36 -12.52
CA PRO A 165 -12.39 -3.61 -11.82
C PRO A 165 -12.68 -4.28 -10.45
N ILE A 166 -13.06 -3.47 -9.48
CA ILE A 166 -13.51 -3.90 -8.16
C ILE A 166 -14.96 -3.47 -7.99
N VAL A 167 -15.82 -4.43 -7.70
CA VAL A 167 -17.24 -4.20 -7.43
C VAL A 167 -17.61 -5.04 -6.23
N GLU A 168 -17.89 -4.41 -5.10
CA GLU A 168 -18.13 -5.09 -3.82
C GLU A 168 -19.38 -4.51 -3.14
N GLU A 169 -20.21 -5.37 -2.55
CA GLU A 169 -21.25 -4.96 -1.61
C GLU A 169 -20.91 -5.44 -0.20
N LYS A 170 -21.21 -4.63 0.80
CA LYS A 170 -20.92 -4.95 2.19
C LYS A 170 -21.95 -4.29 3.12
N ARG A 171 -22.33 -5.02 4.17
CA ARG A 171 -22.98 -4.42 5.34
C ARG A 171 -21.93 -3.99 6.35
N VAL A 172 -22.04 -2.78 6.83
CA VAL A 172 -21.07 -2.18 7.75
C VAL A 172 -21.79 -1.72 9.01
N GLU A 173 -21.40 -2.30 10.14
CA GLU A 173 -21.89 -1.85 11.45
C GLU A 173 -21.25 -0.50 11.80
N VAL A 174 -22.10 0.45 12.20
CA VAL A 174 -21.65 1.77 12.62
C VAL A 174 -21.31 1.74 14.11
N PRO A 175 -20.05 2.01 14.50
CA PRO A 175 -19.66 2.03 15.91
C PRO A 175 -20.50 3.03 16.70
N GLY A 176 -21.08 2.55 17.81
CA GLY A 176 -21.88 3.39 18.72
C GLY A 176 -23.19 3.88 18.13
N SER A 177 -23.62 3.40 16.96
CA SER A 177 -24.90 3.73 16.31
C SER A 177 -25.23 5.22 16.30
N PHE A 178 -24.20 6.09 16.25
CA PHE A 178 -24.32 7.56 16.39
C PHE A 178 -25.12 8.02 17.63
N GLY A 179 -25.06 7.26 18.74
CA GLY A 179 -25.79 7.55 19.97
C GLY A 179 -27.24 7.07 20.01
N LEU A 180 -27.70 6.36 18.98
CA LEU A 180 -29.02 5.73 18.96
C LEU A 180 -28.98 4.37 19.67
N ALA A 181 -30.12 3.97 20.25
CA ALA A 181 -30.26 2.65 20.85
C ALA A 181 -30.33 1.58 19.75
N GLY A 182 -29.56 0.50 19.93
CA GLY A 182 -29.51 -0.62 19.00
C GLY A 182 -28.26 -0.62 18.10
N LYS A 183 -28.17 -1.61 17.23
CA LYS A 183 -27.12 -1.71 16.23
C LYS A 183 -27.58 -1.05 14.93
N LEU A 184 -26.80 -0.11 14.42
CA LEU A 184 -27.04 0.52 13.15
C LEU A 184 -26.07 -0.07 12.11
N GLU A 185 -26.62 -0.71 11.11
CA GLU A 185 -25.86 -1.19 9.95
C GLU A 185 -26.25 -0.40 8.71
N HIS A 186 -25.27 -0.06 7.89
CA HIS A 186 -25.49 0.52 6.55
C HIS A 186 -25.15 -0.47 5.45
N SER A 187 -25.97 -0.48 4.41
CA SER A 187 -25.62 -1.11 3.15
C SER A 187 -24.63 -0.21 2.42
N ARG A 188 -23.46 -0.74 2.10
CA ARG A 188 -22.39 -0.03 1.41
C ARG A 188 -22.00 -0.75 0.13
N VAL A 189 -21.81 0.00 -0.93
CA VAL A 189 -21.27 -0.51 -2.19
C VAL A 189 -19.97 0.20 -2.51
N ARG A 190 -19.06 -0.55 -3.13
CA ARG A 190 -17.73 -0.10 -3.51
C ARG A 190 -17.48 -0.37 -4.97
N PHE A 191 -17.05 0.65 -5.68
CA PHE A 191 -16.69 0.59 -7.09
C PHE A 191 -15.28 1.12 -7.26
N GLY A 192 -14.43 0.41 -7.96
CA GLY A 192 -13.07 0.85 -8.11
C GLY A 192 -12.24 0.03 -9.06
N VAL A 193 -10.93 0.19 -8.93
CA VAL A 193 -9.93 -0.52 -9.73
C VAL A 193 -8.77 -0.97 -8.86
N LEU A 194 -8.23 -2.13 -9.22
CA LEU A 194 -6.97 -2.64 -8.71
C LEU A 194 -5.84 -2.10 -9.59
N LEU A 195 -4.94 -1.35 -8.99
CA LEU A 195 -3.79 -0.76 -9.63
C LEU A 195 -2.51 -1.47 -9.19
N GLN A 196 -1.61 -1.71 -10.11
CA GLN A 196 -0.27 -2.25 -9.83
C GLN A 196 0.77 -1.25 -10.31
N ARG A 197 1.78 -0.96 -9.48
CA ARG A 197 2.93 -0.17 -9.90
C ARG A 197 3.79 -0.99 -10.87
N PRO A 198 4.17 -0.44 -12.03
CA PRO A 198 4.95 -1.19 -13.02
C PRO A 198 6.34 -1.54 -12.47
N LEU A 199 6.75 -2.80 -12.58
CA LEU A 199 8.07 -3.27 -12.13
C LEU A 199 9.22 -2.49 -12.76
N ARG A 200 9.03 -1.97 -13.98
CA ARG A 200 10.06 -1.18 -14.66
C ARG A 200 10.50 0.04 -13.83
N VAL A 201 9.62 0.64 -13.01
CA VAL A 201 9.98 1.80 -12.16
C VAL A 201 11.13 1.45 -11.22
N LEU A 202 11.07 0.28 -10.59
CA LEU A 202 12.17 -0.20 -9.75
C LEU A 202 13.46 -0.39 -10.57
N PHE A 203 13.38 -1.09 -11.70
CA PHE A 203 14.56 -1.49 -12.46
C PHE A 203 15.15 -0.38 -13.35
N THR A 204 14.37 0.59 -13.79
CA THR A 204 14.84 1.66 -14.70
C THR A 204 15.07 2.99 -14.00
N THR A 205 14.44 3.24 -12.87
CA THR A 205 14.49 4.54 -12.20
C THR A 205 15.19 4.49 -10.85
N MET A 206 14.88 3.50 -10.02
CA MET A 206 15.35 3.48 -8.63
C MET A 206 16.66 2.69 -8.45
N LEU A 207 16.76 1.48 -8.99
CA LEU A 207 17.95 0.66 -8.84
C LEU A 207 19.21 1.19 -9.56
N PRO A 208 19.14 1.73 -10.79
CA PRO A 208 20.35 2.12 -11.51
C PRO A 208 21.23 3.14 -10.77
N PRO A 209 20.72 4.25 -10.19
CA PRO A 209 21.56 5.20 -9.46
C PRO A 209 22.17 4.57 -8.20
N ILE A 210 21.44 3.70 -7.49
CA ILE A 210 21.96 2.98 -6.32
C ILE A 210 23.11 2.06 -6.74
N LEU A 211 22.92 1.27 -7.79
CA LEU A 211 23.95 0.37 -8.31
C LEU A 211 25.17 1.11 -8.85
N LEU A 212 24.97 2.27 -9.47
CA LEU A 212 26.07 3.11 -9.96
C LEU A 212 26.97 3.59 -8.80
N VAL A 213 26.37 4.09 -7.72
CA VAL A 213 27.11 4.52 -6.53
C VAL A 213 27.88 3.36 -5.91
N LEU A 214 27.26 2.20 -5.78
CA LEU A 214 27.93 1.00 -5.25
C LEU A 214 29.04 0.48 -6.17
N MET A 215 28.86 0.61 -7.47
CA MET A 215 29.89 0.30 -8.46
C MET A 215 31.12 1.23 -8.30
N CYS A 216 30.89 2.53 -8.07
CA CYS A 216 31.98 3.46 -7.75
C CYS A 216 32.72 3.06 -6.49
N CYS A 217 31.99 2.66 -5.42
CA CYS A 217 32.61 2.12 -4.22
C CYS A 217 33.40 0.84 -4.50
N TRP A 218 32.88 -0.06 -5.32
CA TRP A 218 33.55 -1.30 -5.66
C TRP A 218 34.86 -1.08 -6.42
N PHE A 219 34.97 -0.05 -7.27
CA PHE A 219 36.22 0.31 -7.94
C PHE A 219 37.36 0.68 -7.00
N VAL A 220 37.08 1.05 -5.74
CA VAL A 220 38.11 1.33 -4.73
C VAL A 220 39.04 0.14 -4.51
N PHE A 221 38.58 -1.10 -4.65
CA PHE A 221 39.39 -2.31 -4.54
C PHE A 221 40.42 -2.52 -5.67
N PHE A 222 40.35 -1.73 -6.72
CA PHE A 222 41.33 -1.74 -7.80
C PHE A 222 42.42 -0.66 -7.62
N LEU A 223 42.21 0.29 -6.68
CA LEU A 223 43.17 1.29 -6.34
C LEU A 223 44.23 0.69 -5.42
N LYS A 224 45.51 1.02 -5.66
CA LYS A 224 46.60 0.59 -4.77
C LYS A 224 46.41 1.14 -3.36
N PRO A 225 46.78 0.37 -2.30
CA PRO A 225 46.61 0.80 -0.91
C PRO A 225 47.35 2.11 -0.55
N VAL A 226 48.37 2.48 -1.32
CA VAL A 226 49.11 3.75 -1.13
C VAL A 226 48.20 4.98 -1.36
N HIS A 227 47.13 4.87 -2.16
CA HIS A 227 46.22 5.98 -2.43
C HIS A 227 45.05 6.02 -1.43
N VAL A 228 45.40 6.13 -0.13
CA VAL A 228 44.44 6.10 0.99
C VAL A 228 43.38 7.17 0.86
N GLU A 229 43.78 8.41 0.56
CA GLU A 229 42.88 9.56 0.44
C GLU A 229 41.84 9.33 -0.65
N ALA A 230 42.24 8.80 -1.83
CA ALA A 230 41.34 8.48 -2.90
C ALA A 230 40.37 7.34 -2.54
N ARG A 231 40.85 6.27 -1.86
CA ARG A 231 40.03 5.15 -1.42
C ARG A 231 38.96 5.60 -0.41
N VAL A 232 39.38 6.24 0.67
CA VAL A 232 38.48 6.69 1.76
C VAL A 232 37.57 7.80 1.28
N GLY A 233 38.09 8.77 0.53
CA GLY A 233 37.30 9.87 -0.03
C GLY A 233 36.19 9.41 -0.95
N THR A 234 36.45 8.43 -1.83
CA THR A 234 35.43 7.85 -2.71
C THR A 234 34.32 7.18 -1.90
N VAL A 235 34.66 6.39 -0.88
CA VAL A 235 33.65 5.69 -0.06
C VAL A 235 32.78 6.65 0.75
N ILE A 236 33.40 7.72 1.32
CA ILE A 236 32.65 8.75 2.07
C ILE A 236 31.70 9.51 1.12
N THR A 237 32.20 9.87 -0.08
CA THR A 237 31.35 10.53 -1.09
C THR A 237 30.18 9.65 -1.51
N ALA A 238 30.42 8.36 -1.71
CA ALA A 238 29.36 7.42 -2.04
C ALA A 238 28.33 7.27 -0.92
N LEU A 239 28.77 7.23 0.35
CA LEU A 239 27.86 7.20 1.50
C LEU A 239 26.95 8.45 1.52
N LEU A 240 27.53 9.62 1.29
CA LEU A 240 26.76 10.86 1.23
C LEU A 240 25.77 10.86 0.06
N THR A 241 26.22 10.37 -1.11
CA THR A 241 25.36 10.27 -2.30
C THR A 241 24.16 9.34 -2.08
N ILE A 242 24.36 8.19 -1.42
CA ILE A 242 23.24 7.26 -1.10
C ILE A 242 22.25 7.91 -0.14
N VAL A 243 22.69 8.72 0.83
CA VAL A 243 21.78 9.47 1.72
C VAL A 243 20.92 10.44 0.92
N PHE A 244 21.51 11.21 0.00
CA PHE A 244 20.76 12.12 -0.85
C PHE A 244 19.80 11.41 -1.80
N LEU A 245 20.19 10.25 -2.35
CA LEU A 245 19.31 9.44 -3.17
C LEU A 245 18.10 8.93 -2.38
N GLN A 246 18.32 8.48 -1.14
CA GLN A 246 17.19 8.07 -0.28
C GLN A 246 16.24 9.22 -0.05
N LEU A 247 16.72 10.39 0.34
CA LEU A 247 15.87 11.57 0.54
C LEU A 247 15.07 11.91 -0.72
N ALA A 248 15.72 11.93 -1.88
CA ALA A 248 15.05 12.22 -3.15
C ALA A 248 13.97 11.21 -3.54
N PHE A 249 14.15 9.92 -3.20
CA PHE A 249 13.16 8.89 -3.55
C PHE A 249 12.03 8.75 -2.51
N THR A 250 12.20 9.28 -1.31
CA THR A 250 11.21 9.22 -0.24
C THR A 250 10.44 10.52 -0.05
N ASP A 251 10.80 11.59 -0.76
CA ASP A 251 10.19 12.93 -0.62
C ASP A 251 8.69 12.93 -0.96
N ASP A 252 8.28 12.15 -1.96
CA ASP A 252 6.88 12.01 -2.38
C ASP A 252 6.07 10.98 -1.57
N LEU A 253 6.67 10.37 -0.53
CA LEU A 253 6.00 9.36 0.28
C LEU A 253 5.47 9.97 1.58
N PRO A 254 4.26 9.60 2.03
CA PRO A 254 3.76 10.00 3.33
C PRO A 254 4.66 9.49 4.45
N TYR A 255 4.65 10.19 5.58
CA TYR A 255 5.32 9.67 6.77
C TYR A 255 4.69 8.34 7.19
N LEU A 256 5.41 7.27 6.88
CA LEU A 256 5.00 5.90 7.20
C LEU A 256 5.62 5.51 8.54
N GLY A 257 4.83 5.06 9.49
CA GLY A 257 5.32 4.52 10.77
C GLY A 257 6.04 3.16 10.64
N SER A 258 6.26 2.67 9.42
CA SER A 258 6.93 1.40 9.10
C SER A 258 7.90 1.58 7.93
N THR A 259 8.96 0.77 7.92
CA THR A 259 9.93 0.73 6.83
C THR A 259 9.31 0.14 5.56
N VAL A 260 9.56 0.77 4.42
CA VAL A 260 9.17 0.24 3.11
C VAL A 260 10.29 -0.62 2.52
N LEU A 261 9.98 -1.39 1.47
CA LEU A 261 10.97 -2.21 0.77
C LEU A 261 12.16 -1.37 0.28
N LEU A 262 11.91 -0.17 -0.22
CA LEU A 262 12.94 0.75 -0.68
C LEU A 262 13.91 1.14 0.42
N ASP A 263 13.42 1.41 1.64
CA ASP A 263 14.26 1.71 2.81
C ASP A 263 15.19 0.54 3.17
N GLN A 264 14.71 -0.70 3.02
CA GLN A 264 15.53 -1.89 3.28
C GLN A 264 16.67 -2.00 2.27
N LEU A 265 16.45 -1.63 1.01
CA LEU A 265 17.50 -1.59 -0.02
C LEU A 265 18.55 -0.51 0.29
N PHE A 266 18.12 0.67 0.77
CA PHE A 266 19.05 1.72 1.21
C PHE A 266 19.82 1.29 2.45
N ASN A 267 19.17 0.70 3.45
CA ASN A 267 19.80 0.19 4.67
C ASN A 267 20.88 -0.87 4.34
N LEU A 268 20.60 -1.78 3.41
CA LEU A 268 21.59 -2.73 2.91
C LEU A 268 22.78 -2.01 2.27
N SER A 269 22.53 -0.97 1.47
CA SER A 269 23.57 -0.16 0.83
C SER A 269 24.45 0.54 1.87
N TYR A 270 23.87 1.11 2.94
CA TYR A 270 24.62 1.70 4.05
C TYR A 270 25.54 0.70 4.73
N VAL A 271 25.03 -0.49 5.03
CA VAL A 271 25.84 -1.56 5.66
C VAL A 271 27.01 -1.95 4.77
N VAL A 272 26.77 -2.14 3.47
CA VAL A 272 27.81 -2.53 2.51
C VAL A 272 28.86 -1.43 2.35
N ILE A 273 28.46 -0.15 2.17
CA ILE A 273 29.40 0.96 2.03
C ILE A 273 30.23 1.13 3.31
N THR A 274 29.61 1.01 4.49
CA THR A 274 30.32 1.08 5.77
C THR A 274 31.32 -0.07 5.93
N ALA A 275 30.96 -1.27 5.49
CA ALA A 275 31.87 -2.42 5.48
C ALA A 275 33.08 -2.21 4.52
N ILE A 276 32.86 -1.59 3.36
CA ILE A 276 33.91 -1.19 2.42
C ILE A 276 34.83 -0.15 3.08
N LEU A 277 34.29 0.84 3.79
CA LEU A 277 35.07 1.83 4.50
C LEU A 277 35.98 1.19 5.57
N PHE A 278 35.38 0.29 6.37
CA PHE A 278 36.14 -0.45 7.40
C PHE A 278 37.27 -1.28 6.80
N GLU A 279 37.00 -1.94 5.67
CA GLU A 279 38.02 -2.69 4.95
C GLU A 279 39.13 -1.79 4.42
N CYS A 280 38.82 -0.64 3.80
CA CYS A 280 39.79 0.33 3.34
C CYS A 280 40.73 0.78 4.48
N VAL A 281 40.19 1.11 5.66
CA VAL A 281 40.99 1.50 6.84
C VAL A 281 41.86 0.34 7.32
N THR A 282 41.36 -0.88 7.31
CA THR A 282 42.10 -2.08 7.73
C THR A 282 43.26 -2.36 6.79
N VAL A 283 43.04 -2.32 5.49
CA VAL A 283 44.06 -2.51 4.45
C VAL A 283 45.14 -1.43 4.56
N THR A 284 44.74 -0.17 4.78
CA THR A 284 45.68 0.93 4.99
C THR A 284 46.61 0.69 6.20
N ARG A 285 46.05 0.32 7.35
CA ARG A 285 46.86 0.00 8.55
C ARG A 285 47.82 -1.14 8.32
N LEU A 286 47.43 -2.17 7.61
CA LEU A 286 48.32 -3.29 7.27
C LEU A 286 49.37 -2.86 6.29
N PHE A 287 49.07 -2.00 5.33
CA PHE A 287 50.02 -1.45 4.37
C PHE A 287 51.08 -0.58 5.07
N ASP A 288 50.68 0.32 5.98
CA ASP A 288 51.60 1.16 6.78
C ASP A 288 52.52 0.30 7.66
N LYS A 289 51.97 -0.79 8.24
CA LYS A 289 52.76 -1.76 8.98
C LYS A 289 53.83 -2.41 8.09
N ALA A 290 53.45 -2.80 6.86
CA ALA A 290 54.40 -3.38 5.90
C ALA A 290 55.51 -2.39 5.54
N GLN A 291 55.18 -1.12 5.27
CA GLN A 291 56.18 -0.09 5.00
C GLN A 291 57.12 0.13 6.19
N THR A 292 56.58 0.14 7.42
CA THR A 292 57.39 0.29 8.64
C THR A 292 58.36 -0.89 8.82
N LEU A 293 57.93 -2.12 8.53
CA LEU A 293 58.76 -3.32 8.56
C LEU A 293 59.85 -3.26 7.48
N GLU A 294 59.56 -2.81 6.27
CA GLU A 294 60.56 -2.60 5.21
C GLU A 294 61.64 -1.60 5.61
N ALA A 295 61.23 -0.46 6.19
CA ALA A 295 62.19 0.54 6.66
C ALA A 295 63.11 -0.01 7.79
N LYS A 296 62.57 -0.82 8.69
CA LYS A 296 63.34 -1.48 9.77
C LYS A 296 64.29 -2.55 9.25
N LEU A 297 63.90 -3.30 8.21
CA LEU A 297 64.74 -4.34 7.60
C LEU A 297 66.08 -3.82 7.11
N ALA A 298 66.15 -2.56 6.65
CA ALA A 298 67.38 -1.93 6.21
C ALA A 298 68.37 -1.70 7.33
N ALA A 299 67.94 -1.71 8.61
CA ALA A 299 68.78 -1.43 9.80
C ALA A 299 69.04 -2.67 10.66
N LEU A 300 68.51 -3.85 10.36
CA LEU A 300 68.64 -5.06 11.19
C LEU A 300 69.87 -5.91 10.86
N VAL A 301 70.31 -6.66 11.87
CA VAL A 301 71.42 -7.65 11.76
C VAL A 301 70.86 -8.93 11.10
N GLU A 302 71.74 -9.71 10.41
CA GLU A 302 71.34 -10.83 9.52
C GLU A 302 70.40 -11.87 10.17
N THR A 303 70.65 -12.18 11.47
CA THR A 303 69.80 -13.17 12.21
C THR A 303 68.36 -12.70 12.50
N GLU A 304 68.10 -11.39 12.58
CA GLU A 304 66.79 -10.82 12.81
C GLU A 304 66.03 -10.50 11.48
N LYS A 305 66.78 -10.31 10.41
CA LYS A 305 66.27 -10.05 9.08
C LYS A 305 65.32 -11.15 8.61
N VAL A 306 65.69 -12.41 8.77
CA VAL A 306 64.87 -13.57 8.31
C VAL A 306 63.46 -13.57 8.95
N LYS A 307 63.37 -13.23 10.25
CA LYS A 307 62.05 -13.13 10.93
C LYS A 307 61.23 -11.96 10.43
N ALA A 308 61.87 -10.82 10.25
CA ALA A 308 61.19 -9.60 9.77
C ALA A 308 60.73 -9.73 8.30
N GLU A 309 61.52 -10.39 7.46
CA GLU A 309 61.11 -10.72 6.07
C GLU A 309 59.91 -11.65 6.04
N ALA A 310 59.87 -12.69 6.87
CA ALA A 310 58.72 -13.59 6.95
C ALA A 310 57.45 -12.87 7.42
N GLU A 311 57.59 -11.94 8.40
CA GLU A 311 56.45 -11.11 8.84
C GLU A 311 55.96 -10.17 7.73
N LEU A 312 56.89 -9.53 6.99
CA LEU A 312 56.58 -8.64 5.87
C LEU A 312 55.81 -9.37 4.76
N VAL A 313 56.30 -10.55 4.36
CA VAL A 313 55.61 -11.40 3.35
C VAL A 313 54.22 -11.76 3.82
N MET A 314 54.04 -12.12 5.10
CA MET A 314 52.76 -12.43 5.67
C MET A 314 51.78 -11.22 5.64
N VAL A 315 52.26 -10.03 6.04
CA VAL A 315 51.43 -8.81 6.07
C VAL A 315 51.05 -8.39 4.66
N ARG A 316 51.98 -8.40 3.69
CA ARG A 316 51.67 -8.13 2.27
C ARG A 316 50.65 -9.12 1.70
N GLY A 317 50.84 -10.41 1.96
CA GLY A 317 49.88 -11.44 1.52
C GLY A 317 48.48 -11.24 2.11
N ARG A 318 48.38 -10.72 3.36
CA ARG A 318 47.07 -10.36 3.95
C ARG A 318 46.43 -9.17 3.24
N VAL A 319 47.19 -8.12 2.91
CA VAL A 319 46.69 -6.95 2.17
C VAL A 319 46.09 -7.39 0.82
N GLU A 320 46.87 -8.15 0.04
CA GLU A 320 46.42 -8.63 -1.27
C GLU A 320 45.24 -9.58 -1.18
N SER A 321 45.22 -10.46 -0.19
CA SER A 321 44.14 -11.43 0.01
C SER A 321 42.82 -10.75 0.45
N LEU A 322 42.90 -9.68 1.27
CA LEU A 322 41.71 -8.90 1.69
C LEU A 322 41.10 -8.19 0.48
N ASP A 323 41.88 -7.37 -0.23
CA ASP A 323 41.41 -6.65 -1.42
C ASP A 323 40.84 -7.64 -2.47
N ALA A 324 41.51 -8.78 -2.74
CA ALA A 324 41.03 -9.79 -3.69
C ALA A 324 39.75 -10.49 -3.26
N ARG A 325 39.62 -10.75 -1.94
CA ARG A 325 38.42 -11.35 -1.37
C ARG A 325 37.25 -10.37 -1.42
N SER A 326 37.46 -9.14 -0.97
CA SER A 326 36.46 -8.06 -0.96
C SER A 326 35.95 -7.77 -2.36
N ARG A 327 36.84 -7.67 -3.34
CA ARG A 327 36.50 -7.47 -4.76
C ARG A 327 35.55 -8.53 -5.32
N ARG A 328 35.64 -9.78 -4.85
CA ARG A 328 34.75 -10.87 -5.30
C ARG A 328 33.43 -10.91 -4.53
N TRP A 329 33.49 -10.71 -3.21
CA TRP A 329 32.35 -10.99 -2.35
C TRP A 329 31.40 -9.81 -2.15
N PHE A 330 31.85 -8.57 -2.17
CA PHE A 330 30.94 -7.44 -1.97
C PHE A 330 29.81 -7.36 -3.00
N PRO A 331 30.06 -7.46 -4.32
CA PRO A 331 28.97 -7.48 -5.31
C PRO A 331 28.02 -8.65 -5.10
N VAL A 332 28.56 -9.83 -4.80
CA VAL A 332 27.76 -11.05 -4.60
C VAL A 332 26.86 -10.92 -3.35
N VAL A 333 27.41 -10.46 -2.23
CA VAL A 333 26.66 -10.26 -0.97
C VAL A 333 25.58 -9.22 -1.17
N TYR A 334 25.87 -8.11 -1.85
CA TYR A 334 24.88 -7.07 -2.12
C TYR A 334 23.75 -7.58 -3.00
N LEU A 335 24.03 -8.24 -4.13
CA LEU A 335 23.02 -8.76 -5.03
C LEU A 335 22.16 -9.86 -4.37
N LEU A 336 22.78 -10.74 -3.58
CA LEU A 336 22.04 -11.74 -2.79
C LEU A 336 21.16 -11.08 -1.74
N GLY A 337 21.66 -10.06 -1.05
CA GLY A 337 20.89 -9.29 -0.08
C GLY A 337 19.68 -8.61 -0.72
N CYS A 338 19.86 -7.94 -1.87
CA CYS A 338 18.76 -7.37 -2.64
C CYS A 338 17.72 -8.42 -3.06
N ALA A 339 18.19 -9.56 -3.58
CA ALA A 339 17.29 -10.65 -4.00
C ALA A 339 16.48 -11.20 -2.82
N LEU A 340 17.11 -11.35 -1.66
CA LEU A 340 16.48 -11.81 -0.43
C LEU A 340 15.44 -10.82 0.10
N ILE A 341 15.77 -9.54 0.14
CA ILE A 341 14.85 -8.45 0.53
C ILE A 341 13.63 -8.44 -0.40
N ILE A 342 13.83 -8.47 -1.72
CA ILE A 342 12.75 -8.48 -2.71
C ILE A 342 11.90 -9.77 -2.59
N PHE A 343 12.52 -10.91 -2.33
CA PHE A 343 11.81 -12.18 -2.16
C PHE A 343 10.89 -12.16 -0.93
N PHE A 344 11.40 -11.72 0.22
CA PHE A 344 10.60 -11.63 1.46
C PHE A 344 9.55 -10.52 1.44
N ALA A 345 9.79 -9.42 0.72
CA ALA A 345 8.80 -8.37 0.55
C ALA A 345 7.57 -8.79 -0.26
N ARG A 346 7.70 -9.80 -1.11
CA ARG A 346 6.58 -10.44 -1.84
C ARG A 346 5.78 -11.40 -1.00
N GLY A 347 5.67 -11.19 0.32
CA GLY A 347 4.95 -12.07 1.26
C GLY A 347 3.59 -12.58 0.77
N PRO A 348 2.95 -13.51 1.50
CA PRO A 348 1.77 -14.27 1.04
C PRO A 348 0.54 -13.43 0.68
N GLU A 349 0.51 -12.15 1.01
CA GLU A 349 -0.61 -11.25 0.68
C GLU A 349 -0.78 -10.99 -0.83
N VAL A 350 0.29 -11.12 -1.62
CA VAL A 350 0.19 -10.98 -3.10
C VAL A 350 -0.50 -12.19 -3.74
N PHE A 351 -0.49 -13.34 -3.07
CA PHE A 351 -1.14 -14.57 -3.54
C PHE A 351 -2.59 -14.73 -3.07
N SER A 352 -3.09 -13.90 -2.18
CA SER A 352 -4.44 -13.97 -1.62
C SER A 352 -5.45 -13.03 -2.29
N ILE A 353 -5.09 -12.38 -3.40
CA ILE A 353 -6.05 -11.62 -4.20
C ILE A 353 -6.83 -12.66 -5.04
N PRO A 354 -8.11 -12.94 -4.78
CA PRO A 354 -8.90 -13.79 -5.65
C PRO A 354 -9.00 -13.13 -7.04
N LEU A 355 -8.69 -13.92 -8.04
CA LEU A 355 -8.86 -13.59 -9.45
C LEU A 355 -10.34 -13.38 -9.79
#